data_62b4aae9b06648b836a6e79addb3f256
#
_entry.id   62b4aae9b06648b836a6e79addb3f256
#
_cell.length_a   1.000
_cell.length_b   1.000
_cell.length_c   1.000
_cell.angle_alpha   90.00
_cell.angle_beta   90.00
_cell.angle_gamma   90.00
#
_symmetry.space_group_name_H-M   'P 1'
#
loop_
_entity.id
_entity.type
_entity.pdbx_description
1 polymer ?
#
loop_
_entity_poly.entity_id
_entity_poly.type
_entity_poly.pdbx_seq_one_letter_code
_entity_poly.pdbx_strand_id
1 'polypeptide(L)'
;MSHKLDLLGNAMDSLEEALKKFQEGDEGDHKAYKFCVLHMAHFIELIFKHHITEKHPLLIYANPFAAKIDPATAKTIGLWEAVNFINNEEKDAVAGDFRKDLEWLKKLRNDIEHHRRLSM
;
A
#
# COMPACT_ATOMS: atom_id res chain seq x y z
N MET A 1 -21.01 5.96 -10.50
CA MET A 1 -20.25 5.89 -10.16
C MET A 1 -19.51 4.98 -10.51
N SER A 2 -19.26 4.91 -10.40
CA SER A 2 -18.49 4.59 -10.93
C SER A 2 -17.67 3.53 -10.61
N HIS A 3 -17.03 2.96 -11.42
CA HIS A 3 -16.10 1.92 -11.21
C HIS A 3 -14.72 2.46 -10.92
N LYS A 4 -14.65 3.74 -10.56
CA LYS A 4 -13.41 4.32 -10.17
C LYS A 4 -12.95 3.73 -8.88
N LEU A 5 -11.66 3.40 -8.79
CA LEU A 5 -11.09 2.98 -7.52
C LEU A 5 -11.07 4.15 -6.56
N ASP A 6 -11.63 3.98 -5.37
CA ASP A 6 -11.55 5.00 -4.33
C ASP A 6 -10.27 4.74 -3.51
N LEU A 7 -9.12 5.04 -4.12
CA LEU A 7 -7.83 4.78 -3.48
C LEU A 7 -7.64 5.60 -2.23
N LEU A 8 -8.03 6.88 -2.28
CA LEU A 8 -7.86 7.75 -1.12
C LEU A 8 -8.76 7.31 0.04
N GLY A 9 -10.04 7.01 -0.24
CA GLY A 9 -10.96 6.54 0.79
C GLY A 9 -10.49 5.25 1.41
N ASN A 10 -10.04 4.30 0.58
CA ASN A 10 -9.52 3.03 1.08
C ASN A 10 -8.23 3.23 1.88
N ALA A 11 -7.37 4.18 1.46
CA ALA A 11 -6.17 4.50 2.21
C ALA A 11 -6.51 5.04 3.60
N MET A 12 -7.48 5.95 3.67
CA MET A 12 -7.87 6.53 4.96
C MET A 12 -8.49 5.48 5.88
N ASP A 13 -9.28 4.54 5.33
CA ASP A 13 -9.81 3.43 6.10
C ASP A 13 -8.68 2.55 6.66
N SER A 14 -7.65 2.28 5.86
CA SER A 14 -6.50 1.50 6.32
C SER A 14 -5.72 2.22 7.39
N LEU A 15 -5.54 3.52 7.26
CA LEU A 15 -4.86 4.32 8.29
C LEU A 15 -5.64 4.29 9.61
N GLU A 16 -6.95 4.48 9.54
CA GLU A 16 -7.81 4.45 10.73
C GLU A 16 -7.69 3.10 11.44
N GLU A 17 -7.74 2.02 10.67
CA GLU A 17 -7.61 0.67 11.22
C GLU A 17 -6.22 0.44 11.81
N ALA A 18 -5.16 0.98 11.16
CA ALA A 18 -3.81 0.87 11.69
C ALA A 18 -3.69 1.54 13.05
N LEU A 19 -4.23 2.76 13.19
CA LEU A 19 -4.18 3.51 14.44
C LEU A 19 -4.96 2.81 15.55
N LYS A 20 -6.11 2.26 15.20
CA LYS A 20 -6.93 1.49 16.15
C LYS A 20 -6.18 0.26 16.64
N LYS A 21 -5.55 -0.48 15.73
CA LYS A 21 -4.79 -1.67 16.10
C LYS A 21 -3.55 -1.32 16.91
N PHE A 22 -2.92 -0.18 16.64
CA PHE A 22 -1.80 0.28 17.45
C PHE A 22 -2.25 0.52 18.89
N GLN A 23 -3.39 1.18 19.08
CA GLN A 23 -3.92 1.44 20.40
C GLN A 23 -4.26 0.14 21.14
N GLU A 24 -4.88 -0.82 20.45
CA GLU A 24 -5.19 -2.12 21.05
C GLU A 24 -3.91 -2.84 21.48
N GLY A 25 -2.84 -2.73 20.70
CA GLY A 25 -1.54 -3.29 21.04
C GLY A 25 -0.97 -2.67 22.32
N ASP A 26 -1.07 -1.35 22.43
CA ASP A 26 -0.61 -0.63 23.62
C ASP A 26 -1.40 -1.02 24.87
N GLU A 27 -2.66 -1.42 24.72
CA GLU A 27 -3.51 -1.81 25.82
C GLU A 27 -3.34 -3.28 26.22
N GLY A 28 -2.42 -3.99 25.56
CA GLY A 28 -2.06 -5.35 25.96
C GLY A 28 -2.32 -6.43 24.92
N ASP A 29 -3.05 -6.13 23.85
CA ASP A 29 -3.27 -7.11 22.79
C ASP A 29 -2.12 -7.03 21.78
N HIS A 30 -1.02 -7.71 22.09
CA HIS A 30 0.19 -7.62 21.25
C HIS A 30 -0.01 -8.14 19.84
N LYS A 31 -0.99 -9.00 19.60
CA LYS A 31 -1.30 -9.45 18.25
C LYS A 31 -1.81 -8.31 17.37
N ALA A 32 -2.42 -7.30 17.99
CA ALA A 32 -2.92 -6.16 17.25
C ALA A 32 -1.81 -5.39 16.53
N TYR A 33 -0.58 -5.41 17.05
CA TYR A 33 0.54 -4.75 16.35
C TYR A 33 0.78 -5.34 14.97
N LYS A 34 0.58 -6.64 14.78
CA LYS A 34 0.74 -7.26 13.47
C LYS A 34 -0.26 -6.67 12.47
N PHE A 35 -1.51 -6.52 12.91
CA PHE A 35 -2.53 -5.94 12.04
C PHE A 35 -2.28 -4.45 11.80
N CYS A 36 -1.73 -3.75 12.77
CA CYS A 36 -1.30 -2.37 12.58
C CYS A 36 -0.29 -2.27 11.43
N VAL A 37 0.72 -3.15 11.43
CA VAL A 37 1.73 -3.15 10.36
C VAL A 37 1.10 -3.42 9.00
N LEU A 38 0.20 -4.42 8.92
CA LEU A 38 -0.44 -4.77 7.67
C LEU A 38 -1.27 -3.61 7.11
N HIS A 39 -2.04 -2.95 7.97
CA HIS A 39 -2.86 -1.82 7.56
C HIS A 39 -2.02 -0.60 7.19
N MET A 40 -0.93 -0.36 7.92
CA MET A 40 -0.04 0.77 7.61
C MET A 40 0.64 0.58 6.25
N ALA A 41 1.11 -0.64 5.98
CA ALA A 41 1.73 -0.93 4.68
C ALA A 41 0.73 -0.76 3.54
N HIS A 42 -0.50 -1.20 3.76
CA HIS A 42 -1.56 -1.04 2.77
C HIS A 42 -1.91 0.43 2.54
N PHE A 43 -2.01 1.21 3.62
CA PHE A 43 -2.23 2.65 3.53
C PHE A 43 -1.18 3.33 2.65
N ILE A 44 0.10 3.04 2.90
CA ILE A 44 1.19 3.67 2.14
C ILE A 44 1.12 3.30 0.66
N GLU A 45 0.88 2.03 0.37
CA GLU A 45 0.76 1.59 -1.03
C GLU A 45 -0.39 2.30 -1.73
N LEU A 46 -1.54 2.43 -1.08
CA LEU A 46 -2.69 3.09 -1.68
C LEU A 46 -2.47 4.58 -1.88
N ILE A 47 -1.78 5.25 -0.95
CA ILE A 47 -1.46 6.67 -1.08
C ILE A 47 -0.55 6.90 -2.29
N PHE A 48 0.46 6.05 -2.47
CA PHE A 48 1.35 6.16 -3.62
C PHE A 48 0.60 5.93 -4.93
N LYS A 49 -0.27 4.93 -4.97
CA LYS A 49 -1.10 4.68 -6.15
C LYS A 49 -2.04 5.84 -6.44
N HIS A 50 -2.62 6.42 -5.39
CA HIS A 50 -3.49 7.58 -5.56
C HIS A 50 -2.72 8.75 -6.20
N HIS A 51 -1.50 9.01 -5.73
CA HIS A 51 -0.65 10.04 -6.31
C HIS A 51 -0.39 9.79 -7.80
N ILE A 52 -0.15 8.53 -8.17
CA ILE A 52 0.09 8.17 -9.56
C ILE A 52 -1.16 8.38 -10.41
N THR A 53 -2.35 8.04 -9.89
CA THR A 53 -3.60 8.22 -10.65
C THR A 53 -3.88 9.70 -10.94
N GLU A 54 -3.36 10.60 -10.13
CA GLU A 54 -3.49 12.02 -10.41
C GLU A 54 -2.66 12.45 -11.62
N LYS A 55 -1.62 11.68 -11.98
CA LYS A 55 -0.88 11.90 -13.21
C LYS A 55 -1.60 11.29 -14.40
N HIS A 56 -1.97 10.03 -14.27
CA HIS A 56 -2.78 9.34 -15.28
C HIS A 56 -3.38 8.07 -14.68
N PRO A 57 -4.71 7.92 -14.74
CA PRO A 57 -5.39 6.81 -14.05
C PRO A 57 -4.92 5.42 -14.46
N LEU A 58 -4.48 5.23 -15.70
CA LEU A 58 -4.10 3.90 -16.18
C LEU A 58 -2.73 3.44 -15.70
N LEU A 59 -1.93 4.34 -15.14
CA LEU A 59 -0.56 4.00 -14.72
C LEU A 59 -0.50 3.08 -13.51
N ILE A 60 -1.59 2.92 -12.78
CA ILE A 60 -1.60 1.99 -11.63
C ILE A 60 -1.83 0.55 -12.05
N TYR A 61 -2.21 0.30 -13.30
CA TYR A 61 -2.46 -1.06 -13.76
C TYR A 61 -1.17 -1.70 -14.27
N ALA A 62 -1.01 -2.99 -13.97
CA ALA A 62 0.18 -3.72 -14.39
C ALA A 62 0.29 -3.78 -15.91
N ASN A 63 -0.85 -3.81 -16.60
CA ASN A 63 -0.88 -3.77 -18.06
C ASN A 63 -1.82 -2.66 -18.52
N PRO A 64 -1.31 -1.41 -18.59
CA PRO A 64 -2.14 -0.28 -19.01
C PRO A 64 -2.50 -0.30 -20.50
N PHE A 65 -1.83 -1.14 -21.27
CA PHE A 65 -2.07 -1.26 -22.72
C PHE A 65 -3.04 -2.37 -23.08
N ALA A 66 -3.64 -3.03 -22.09
CA ALA A 66 -4.63 -4.07 -22.36
C ALA A 66 -5.81 -3.47 -23.11
N ALA A 67 -6.41 -4.27 -24.01
CA ALA A 67 -7.54 -3.82 -24.80
C ALA A 67 -8.73 -3.40 -23.95
N LYS A 68 -8.87 -4.01 -22.79
CA LYS A 68 -9.96 -3.69 -21.87
C LYS A 68 -9.45 -3.85 -20.43
N ILE A 69 -9.70 -2.85 -19.61
CA ILE A 69 -9.31 -2.87 -18.21
C ILE A 69 -10.57 -2.82 -17.36
N ASP A 70 -10.77 -3.87 -16.55
CA ASP A 70 -11.84 -3.92 -15.56
C ASP A 70 -11.27 -3.52 -14.19
N PRO A 71 -11.61 -2.33 -13.65
CA PRO A 71 -11.06 -1.89 -12.37
C PRO A 71 -11.29 -2.86 -11.22
N ALA A 72 -12.33 -3.69 -11.30
CA ALA A 72 -12.64 -4.64 -10.22
C ALA A 72 -11.68 -5.83 -10.19
N THR A 73 -11.10 -6.20 -11.33
CA THR A 73 -10.31 -7.42 -11.42
C THR A 73 -8.90 -7.22 -11.98
N ALA A 74 -8.62 -6.07 -12.58
CA ALA A 74 -7.32 -5.82 -13.18
C ALA A 74 -6.22 -5.78 -12.13
N LYS A 75 -5.09 -6.40 -12.45
CA LYS A 75 -3.94 -6.39 -11.56
C LYS A 75 -3.33 -4.98 -11.54
N THR A 76 -3.05 -4.49 -10.34
CA THR A 76 -2.39 -3.19 -10.18
C THR A 76 -0.92 -3.37 -9.81
N ILE A 77 -0.16 -2.28 -9.93
CA ILE A 77 1.27 -2.28 -9.59
C ILE A 77 1.47 -2.43 -8.09
N GLY A 78 2.65 -2.90 -7.70
CA GLY A 78 3.01 -3.00 -6.29
C GLY A 78 3.68 -1.74 -5.78
N LEU A 79 4.06 -1.77 -4.49
CA LEU A 79 4.67 -0.62 -3.84
C LEU A 79 5.95 -0.15 -4.53
N TRP A 80 6.87 -1.08 -4.85
CA TRP A 80 8.16 -0.67 -5.42
C TRP A 80 8.05 -0.16 -6.83
N GLU A 81 7.09 -0.66 -7.60
CA GLU A 81 6.81 -0.10 -8.92
C GLU A 81 6.30 1.33 -8.80
N ALA A 82 5.44 1.59 -7.80
CA ALA A 82 4.95 2.93 -7.52
C ALA A 82 6.09 3.85 -7.08
N VAL A 83 6.98 3.37 -6.21
CA VAL A 83 8.15 4.14 -5.77
C VAL A 83 9.04 4.49 -6.96
N ASN A 84 9.28 3.53 -7.85
CA ASN A 84 10.12 3.77 -9.03
C ASN A 84 9.49 4.83 -9.93
N PHE A 85 8.18 4.77 -10.14
CA PHE A 85 7.50 5.78 -10.95
C PHE A 85 7.67 7.17 -10.33
N ILE A 86 7.43 7.28 -9.03
CA ILE A 86 7.51 8.57 -8.33
C ILE A 86 8.93 9.13 -8.40
N ASN A 87 9.95 8.28 -8.22
CA ASN A 87 11.34 8.71 -8.31
C ASN A 87 11.73 9.14 -9.73
N ASN A 88 11.10 8.56 -10.75
CA ASN A 88 11.34 8.97 -12.13
C ASN A 88 10.68 10.32 -12.44
N GLU A 89 9.54 10.59 -11.80
CA GLU A 89 8.86 11.87 -11.97
C GLU A 89 9.56 12.99 -11.21
N GLU A 90 10.01 12.70 -10.00
CA GLU A 90 10.68 13.68 -9.15
C GLU A 90 11.89 12.99 -8.53
N LYS A 91 13.07 13.36 -8.98
CA LYS A 91 14.30 12.72 -8.58
C LYS A 91 14.45 12.69 -7.05
N ASP A 92 14.73 11.48 -6.52
CA ASP A 92 14.96 11.26 -5.10
C ASP A 92 13.78 11.65 -4.20
N ALA A 93 12.55 11.63 -4.74
CA ALA A 93 11.37 11.91 -3.91
C ALA A 93 11.21 10.87 -2.80
N VAL A 94 11.53 9.60 -3.09
CA VAL A 94 11.51 8.52 -2.10
C VAL A 94 12.92 7.97 -2.00
N ALA A 95 13.69 8.48 -1.05
CA ALA A 95 15.11 8.15 -0.92
C ALA A 95 15.54 8.27 0.55
N GLY A 96 16.81 7.95 0.82
CA GLY A 96 17.40 8.12 2.14
C GLY A 96 16.70 7.31 3.21
N ASP A 97 16.53 7.93 4.37
CA ASP A 97 15.93 7.24 5.52
C ASP A 97 14.49 6.85 5.28
N PHE A 98 13.74 7.66 4.58
CA PHE A 98 12.35 7.32 4.24
C PHE A 98 12.29 6.03 3.42
N ARG A 99 13.16 5.89 2.43
CA ARG A 99 13.21 4.67 1.63
C ARG A 99 13.59 3.47 2.49
N LYS A 100 14.55 3.64 3.40
CA LYS A 100 14.95 2.56 4.32
C LYS A 100 13.78 2.15 5.22
N ASP A 101 13.02 3.11 5.70
CA ASP A 101 11.86 2.84 6.53
C ASP A 101 10.80 2.05 5.75
N LEU A 102 10.59 2.39 4.47
CA LEU A 102 9.67 1.66 3.62
C LEU A 102 10.15 0.23 3.37
N GLU A 103 11.46 0.05 3.16
CA GLU A 103 12.04 -1.29 2.97
C GLU A 103 11.82 -2.15 4.21
N TRP A 104 12.05 -1.57 5.37
CA TRP A 104 11.83 -2.25 6.65
C TRP A 104 10.36 -2.62 6.82
N LEU A 105 9.45 -1.69 6.56
CA LEU A 105 8.02 -1.92 6.71
C LEU A 105 7.53 -3.03 5.75
N LYS A 106 7.99 -2.99 4.51
CA LYS A 106 7.62 -3.97 3.50
C LYS A 106 8.12 -5.36 3.90
N LYS A 107 9.34 -5.44 4.38
CA LYS A 107 9.90 -6.71 4.84
C LYS A 107 9.12 -7.25 6.03
N LEU A 108 8.81 -6.40 7.00
CA LEU A 108 8.06 -6.79 8.18
C LEU A 108 6.67 -7.30 7.80
N ARG A 109 5.99 -6.60 6.88
CA ARG A 109 4.69 -7.03 6.39
C ARG A 109 4.77 -8.40 5.72
N ASN A 110 5.79 -8.61 4.88
CA ASN A 110 5.96 -9.90 4.21
C ASN A 110 6.23 -11.02 5.19
N ASP A 111 7.03 -10.76 6.23
CA ASP A 111 7.32 -11.74 7.27
C ASP A 111 6.03 -12.11 8.04
N ILE A 112 5.23 -11.12 8.39
CA ILE A 112 3.97 -11.35 9.09
C ILE A 112 3.01 -12.20 8.25
N GLU A 113 2.88 -11.89 6.97
CA GLU A 113 2.01 -12.63 6.09
C GLU A 113 2.50 -14.05 5.87
N HIS A 114 3.82 -14.24 5.79
CA HIS A 114 4.41 -15.56 5.66
C HIS A 114 4.07 -16.42 6.88
N HIS A 115 4.25 -15.88 8.08
CA HIS A 115 3.92 -16.60 9.32
C HIS A 115 2.43 -16.91 9.42
N ARG A 116 1.57 -16.00 9.00
CA ARG A 116 0.14 -16.26 8.99
C ARG A 116 -0.21 -17.45 8.11
N ARG A 117 0.40 -17.54 6.93
CA ARG A 117 0.16 -18.66 6.02
C ARG A 117 0.64 -19.98 6.59
N LEU A 118 1.77 -19.97 7.28
CA LEU A 118 2.31 -21.18 7.88
C LEU A 118 1.51 -21.62 9.10
N SER A 119 0.83 -20.69 9.77
CA SER A 119 0.05 -20.98 10.97
C SER A 119 -1.34 -21.51 10.68
N MET A 120 -1.76 -21.46 9.43
CA MET A 120 -3.12 -21.87 9.06
C MET A 120 -3.24 -23.37 8.74
#